data_8cd4607f6800f4e49206d4e55393138d
#
_entry.id   8cd4607f6800f4e49206d4e55393138d
#
_cell.length_a   1.000
_cell.length_b   1.000
_cell.length_c   1.000
_cell.angle_alpha   90.00
_cell.angle_beta   90.00
_cell.angle_gamma   90.00
#
_symmetry.space_group_name_H-M   'P 1'
#
loop_
_entity.id
_entity.type
_entity.pdbx_description
1 polymer ?
#
loop_
_entity_poly.entity_id
_entity_poly.type
_entity_poly.pdbx_seq_one_letter_code
_entity_poly.pdbx_strand_id
1 'polypeptide(L)'
;MDTLKQGDQVKISYIKALGIQREFGESNQGFNMPNITEEERAKIKQLSQDPEIYEKISKSIGGAIYGAEDIKKAIACLLFSGTPKKLPDGMKLRGEINILLLGDPSTAKSQLLKFVQRLAPICIYTSGKGSSAAGLTAAVIKDHQTGEF
;
A
#
# COMPACT_ATOMS: atom_id res chain seq x y z
N MET A 1 14.66 36.93 49.22
CA MET A 1 15.57 35.91 48.66
C MET A 1 14.73 34.89 47.97
N ASP A 2 14.46 35.17 46.71
CA ASP A 2 13.61 34.27 45.90
C ASP A 2 14.50 33.21 45.28
N THR A 3 14.33 31.96 45.73
CA THR A 3 14.96 30.79 45.11
C THR A 3 14.25 30.52 43.80
N LEU A 4 14.89 30.88 42.69
CA LEU A 4 14.52 30.47 41.36
C LEU A 4 14.61 28.91 41.33
N LYS A 5 13.45 28.27 41.22
CA LYS A 5 13.38 26.85 40.89
C LYS A 5 13.97 26.64 39.52
N GLN A 6 15.03 25.87 39.47
CA GLN A 6 15.71 25.45 38.27
C GLN A 6 14.71 24.67 37.40
N GLY A 7 14.28 25.27 36.29
CA GLY A 7 13.29 24.68 35.41
C GLY A 7 13.80 23.36 34.82
N ASP A 8 12.97 22.37 34.85
CA ASP A 8 13.16 21.11 34.14
C ASP A 8 13.50 21.41 32.68
N GLN A 9 14.72 21.09 32.30
CA GLN A 9 15.11 21.16 30.89
C GLN A 9 14.37 20.07 30.15
N VAL A 10 13.32 20.44 29.44
CA VAL A 10 12.62 19.55 28.53
C VAL A 10 13.61 19.17 27.43
N LYS A 11 14.13 17.95 27.48
CA LYS A 11 14.97 17.41 26.41
C LYS A 11 14.07 17.09 25.22
N ILE A 12 14.18 17.87 24.17
CA ILE A 12 13.50 17.61 22.89
C ILE A 12 14.46 16.77 22.04
N SER A 13 14.09 15.52 21.78
CA SER A 13 14.80 14.67 20.84
C SER A 13 14.41 15.05 19.42
N TYR A 14 15.39 15.22 18.55
CA TYR A 14 15.16 15.49 17.14
C TYR A 14 16.07 14.62 16.28
N ILE A 15 15.65 14.33 15.08
CA ILE A 15 16.41 13.58 14.08
C ILE A 15 16.96 14.59 13.07
N LYS A 16 18.31 14.68 12.98
CA LYS A 16 18.98 15.46 11.95
C LYS A 16 19.30 14.55 10.79
N ALA A 17 18.53 14.65 9.70
CA ALA A 17 18.81 13.91 8.47
C ALA A 17 20.09 14.46 7.82
N LEU A 18 21.09 13.61 7.63
CA LEU A 18 22.32 13.93 6.90
C LEU A 18 22.17 13.67 5.39
N GLY A 19 21.21 12.82 5.02
CA GLY A 19 20.88 12.50 3.65
C GLY A 19 19.58 11.73 3.63
N ILE A 20 18.87 11.81 2.53
CA ILE A 20 17.65 11.05 2.27
C ILE A 20 17.91 10.26 0.99
N GLN A 21 17.97 8.96 1.11
CA GLN A 21 18.04 8.06 -0.03
C GLN A 21 16.66 7.42 -0.22
N ARG A 22 16.11 7.54 -1.41
CA ARG A 22 14.89 6.79 -1.74
C ARG A 22 15.30 5.35 -2.05
N GLU A 23 14.69 4.41 -1.39
CA GLU A 23 14.94 2.97 -1.58
C GLU A 23 14.52 2.49 -2.98
N PHE A 24 13.76 3.30 -3.68
CA PHE A 24 13.19 3.03 -4.99
C PHE A 24 13.57 4.17 -5.96
N GLY A 25 14.26 3.81 -7.01
CA GLY A 25 14.79 4.52 -8.18
C GLY A 25 14.46 6.00 -8.41
N GLU A 26 15.43 6.66 -8.97
CA GLU A 26 15.38 8.06 -9.38
C GLU A 26 14.31 8.32 -10.44
N SER A 27 13.12 8.73 -10.06
CA SER A 27 12.24 9.43 -10.96
C SER A 27 11.51 10.57 -10.24
N ASN A 28 11.61 11.75 -10.82
CA ASN A 28 11.13 13.05 -10.34
C ASN A 28 9.60 13.20 -10.25
N GLN A 29 8.84 12.12 -10.29
CA GLN A 29 7.38 12.14 -10.16
C GLN A 29 6.97 11.05 -9.17
N GLY A 30 6.32 11.45 -8.14
CA GLY A 30 5.96 10.82 -6.86
C GLY A 30 5.42 9.40 -6.79
N PHE A 31 5.65 8.56 -7.76
CA PHE A 31 5.46 7.12 -7.72
C PHE A 31 6.57 6.49 -8.55
N ASN A 32 7.28 5.51 -7.97
CA ASN A 32 8.22 4.68 -8.72
C ASN A 32 7.47 3.87 -9.78
N MET A 33 7.29 4.47 -10.92
CA MET A 33 7.08 3.68 -12.12
C MET A 33 8.43 3.03 -12.46
N PRO A 34 8.54 1.71 -12.59
CA PRO A 34 9.71 1.10 -13.19
C PRO A 34 9.97 1.78 -14.52
N ASN A 35 11.22 1.99 -14.87
CA ASN A 35 11.58 2.56 -16.18
C ASN A 35 11.02 1.63 -17.26
N ILE A 36 9.86 1.99 -17.78
CA ILE A 36 9.17 1.23 -18.83
C ILE A 36 9.94 1.51 -20.13
N THR A 37 10.47 0.47 -20.74
CA THR A 37 11.11 0.57 -22.05
C THR A 37 10.09 0.93 -23.13
N GLU A 38 10.54 1.50 -24.23
CA GLU A 38 9.64 1.83 -25.36
C GLU A 38 8.94 0.59 -25.92
N GLU A 39 9.61 -0.56 -25.89
CA GLU A 39 9.03 -1.84 -26.32
C GLU A 39 7.90 -2.29 -25.37
N GLU A 40 8.09 -2.14 -24.06
CA GLU A 40 7.06 -2.44 -23.05
C GLU A 40 5.88 -1.49 -23.17
N ARG A 41 6.15 -0.21 -23.42
CA ARG A 41 5.11 0.80 -23.66
C ARG A 41 4.28 0.45 -24.88
N ALA A 42 4.91 0.02 -25.97
CA ALA A 42 4.20 -0.41 -27.18
C ALA A 42 3.33 -1.63 -26.91
N LYS A 43 3.83 -2.62 -26.16
CA LYS A 43 3.05 -3.80 -25.75
C LYS A 43 1.86 -3.43 -24.86
N ILE A 44 2.05 -2.55 -23.88
CA ILE A 44 0.96 -2.07 -23.01
C ILE A 44 -0.12 -1.37 -23.83
N LYS A 45 0.29 -0.53 -24.80
CA LYS A 45 -0.65 0.16 -25.68
C LYS A 45 -1.42 -0.82 -26.57
N GLN A 46 -0.77 -1.86 -27.08
CA GLN A 46 -1.43 -2.92 -27.85
C GLN A 46 -2.43 -3.69 -26.98
N LEU A 47 -2.05 -4.07 -25.77
CA LEU A 47 -2.93 -4.75 -24.81
C LEU A 47 -4.14 -3.89 -24.43
N SER A 48 -3.96 -2.57 -24.30
CA SER A 48 -5.06 -1.67 -23.94
C SER A 48 -6.16 -1.56 -25.01
N GLN A 49 -5.87 -1.95 -26.24
CA GLN A 49 -6.83 -1.97 -27.35
C GLN A 49 -7.62 -3.29 -27.44
N ASP A 50 -7.24 -4.28 -26.63
CA ASP A 50 -7.92 -5.59 -26.63
C ASP A 50 -9.24 -5.50 -25.86
N PRO A 51 -10.39 -5.79 -26.49
CA PRO A 51 -11.68 -5.73 -25.82
C PRO A 51 -11.81 -6.75 -24.67
N GLU A 52 -11.03 -7.85 -24.72
CA GLU A 52 -11.05 -8.89 -23.69
C GLU A 52 -9.97 -8.70 -22.60
N ILE A 53 -9.32 -7.55 -22.58
CA ILE A 53 -8.19 -7.31 -21.66
C ILE A 53 -8.59 -7.51 -20.19
N TYR A 54 -9.80 -7.12 -19.81
CA TYR A 54 -10.29 -7.28 -18.45
C TYR A 54 -10.37 -8.75 -18.02
N GLU A 55 -10.85 -9.62 -18.90
CA GLU A 55 -10.90 -11.06 -18.60
C GLU A 55 -9.51 -11.67 -18.58
N LYS A 56 -8.62 -11.27 -19.46
CA LYS A 56 -7.22 -11.73 -19.48
C LYS A 56 -6.49 -11.35 -18.20
N ILE A 57 -6.64 -10.10 -17.75
CA ILE A 57 -6.08 -9.64 -16.48
C ILE A 57 -6.68 -10.43 -15.31
N SER A 58 -7.99 -10.57 -15.23
CA SER A 58 -8.64 -11.28 -14.13
C SER A 58 -8.22 -12.75 -14.06
N LYS A 59 -8.05 -13.42 -15.18
CA LYS A 59 -7.56 -14.82 -15.25
C LYS A 59 -6.08 -14.93 -14.84
N SER A 60 -5.27 -13.91 -15.07
CA SER A 60 -3.87 -13.89 -14.65
C SER A 60 -3.70 -13.70 -13.14
N ILE A 61 -4.68 -13.11 -12.46
CA ILE A 61 -4.66 -12.92 -11.02
C ILE A 61 -4.81 -14.26 -10.31
N GLY A 62 -3.79 -14.60 -9.49
CA GLY A 62 -3.81 -15.82 -8.70
C GLY A 62 -3.96 -17.08 -9.56
N GLY A 63 -3.17 -17.24 -10.62
CA GLY A 63 -3.26 -18.37 -11.54
C GLY A 63 -3.19 -19.75 -10.88
N ALA A 64 -2.55 -19.87 -9.71
CA ALA A 64 -2.52 -21.10 -8.91
C ALA A 64 -3.86 -21.40 -8.19
N ILE A 65 -4.80 -20.46 -8.17
CA ILE A 65 -6.09 -20.62 -7.51
C ILE A 65 -7.15 -20.85 -8.58
N TYR A 66 -7.74 -22.04 -8.56
CA TYR A 66 -8.82 -22.39 -9.48
C TYR A 66 -10.13 -21.74 -9.07
N GLY A 67 -10.92 -21.29 -10.06
CA GLY A 67 -12.21 -20.67 -9.83
C GLY A 67 -12.09 -19.25 -9.23
N ALA A 68 -13.11 -18.86 -8.47
CA ALA A 68 -13.23 -17.55 -7.83
C ALA A 68 -13.09 -16.35 -8.81
N GLU A 69 -13.67 -16.47 -10.01
CA GLU A 69 -13.53 -15.48 -11.08
C GLU A 69 -14.02 -14.10 -10.66
N ASP A 70 -15.15 -14.01 -9.95
CA ASP A 70 -15.70 -12.73 -9.48
C ASP A 70 -14.77 -12.06 -8.46
N ILE A 71 -14.12 -12.84 -7.60
CA ILE A 71 -13.13 -12.31 -6.64
C ILE A 71 -11.90 -11.80 -7.39
N LYS A 72 -11.45 -12.52 -8.41
CA LYS A 72 -10.30 -12.10 -9.24
C LYS A 72 -10.63 -10.82 -10.01
N LYS A 73 -11.86 -10.70 -10.55
CA LYS A 73 -12.36 -9.48 -11.19
C LYS A 73 -12.42 -8.30 -10.22
N ALA A 74 -12.90 -8.54 -9.01
CA ALA A 74 -12.93 -7.52 -7.96
C ALA A 74 -11.52 -7.06 -7.59
N ILE A 75 -10.57 -7.99 -7.44
CA ILE A 75 -9.16 -7.67 -7.18
C ILE A 75 -8.54 -6.85 -8.32
N ALA A 76 -8.87 -7.14 -9.58
CA ALA A 76 -8.46 -6.30 -10.70
C ALA A 76 -8.97 -4.86 -10.53
N CYS A 77 -10.23 -4.68 -10.20
CA CYS A 77 -10.78 -3.35 -9.92
C CYS A 77 -10.10 -2.65 -8.75
N LEU A 78 -9.75 -3.37 -7.69
CA LEU A 78 -9.00 -2.82 -6.55
C LEU A 78 -7.62 -2.32 -6.98
N LEU A 79 -6.89 -3.09 -7.79
CA LEU A 79 -5.54 -2.74 -8.23
C LEU A 79 -5.51 -1.52 -9.14
N PHE A 80 -6.48 -1.40 -10.04
CA PHE A 80 -6.58 -0.24 -10.93
C PHE A 80 -7.25 0.96 -10.27
N SER A 81 -8.12 0.72 -9.27
CA SER A 81 -8.88 1.75 -8.57
C SER A 81 -9.76 2.58 -9.53
N GLY A 82 -10.35 3.64 -9.04
CA GLY A 82 -11.13 4.59 -9.81
C GLY A 82 -10.49 5.99 -9.79
N THR A 83 -11.05 6.88 -10.60
CA THR A 83 -10.57 8.28 -10.66
C THR A 83 -11.22 9.12 -9.56
N PRO A 84 -10.44 9.78 -8.68
CA PRO A 84 -11.01 10.69 -7.71
C PRO A 84 -11.64 11.89 -8.41
N LYS A 85 -12.82 12.31 -7.94
CA LYS A 85 -13.56 13.44 -8.50
C LYS A 85 -13.63 14.58 -7.50
N LYS A 86 -13.44 15.81 -7.99
CA LYS A 86 -13.70 17.04 -7.24
C LYS A 86 -15.01 17.62 -7.75
N LEU A 87 -15.94 17.85 -6.86
CA LEU A 87 -17.19 18.53 -7.17
C LEU A 87 -17.03 20.05 -7.13
N PRO A 88 -17.92 20.82 -7.79
CA PRO A 88 -17.86 22.29 -7.79
C PRO A 88 -18.00 22.91 -6.40
N ASP A 89 -18.67 22.25 -5.46
CA ASP A 89 -18.85 22.62 -4.06
C ASP A 89 -17.62 22.34 -3.18
N GLY A 90 -16.50 21.86 -3.78
CA GLY A 90 -15.25 21.57 -3.09
C GLY A 90 -15.15 20.18 -2.47
N MET A 91 -16.21 19.39 -2.47
CA MET A 91 -16.19 18.01 -2.01
C MET A 91 -15.31 17.15 -2.90
N LYS A 92 -14.51 16.26 -2.26
CA LYS A 92 -13.67 15.28 -2.95
C LYS A 92 -14.28 13.88 -2.80
N LEU A 93 -14.65 13.29 -3.91
CA LEU A 93 -15.03 11.88 -3.94
C LEU A 93 -13.80 11.02 -4.14
N ARG A 94 -13.62 10.02 -3.28
CA ARG A 94 -12.53 9.06 -3.38
C ARG A 94 -12.69 8.18 -4.61
N GLY A 95 -11.54 7.80 -5.21
CA GLY A 95 -11.51 6.82 -6.30
C GLY A 95 -11.14 5.42 -5.83
N GLU A 96 -10.64 5.25 -4.58
CA GLU A 96 -10.16 3.98 -4.10
C GLU A 96 -11.30 2.97 -3.94
N ILE A 97 -11.06 1.76 -4.46
CA ILE A 97 -11.99 0.62 -4.34
C ILE A 97 -11.45 -0.31 -3.25
N ASN A 98 -12.25 -0.50 -2.21
CA ASN A 98 -11.92 -1.40 -1.10
C ASN A 98 -12.72 -2.69 -1.25
N ILE A 99 -12.08 -3.83 -0.91
CA ILE A 99 -12.72 -5.15 -0.99
C ILE A 99 -12.66 -5.81 0.38
N LEU A 100 -13.80 -6.37 0.78
CA LEU A 100 -13.91 -7.21 1.97
C LEU A 100 -14.21 -8.65 1.54
N LEU A 101 -13.30 -9.58 1.86
CA LEU A 101 -13.47 -10.99 1.58
C LEU A 101 -13.99 -11.71 2.83
N LEU A 102 -15.23 -12.16 2.78
CA LEU A 102 -15.87 -12.97 3.82
C LEU A 102 -16.10 -14.39 3.31
N GLY A 103 -15.93 -15.37 4.16
CA GLY A 103 -16.15 -16.78 3.82
C GLY A 103 -15.43 -17.71 4.76
N ASP A 104 -15.65 -19.00 4.57
CA ASP A 104 -15.12 -20.07 5.41
C ASP A 104 -13.58 -20.14 5.39
N PRO A 105 -12.96 -20.74 6.41
CA PRO A 105 -11.56 -21.11 6.38
C PRO A 105 -11.23 -21.93 5.13
N SER A 106 -9.97 -21.89 4.70
CA SER A 106 -9.46 -22.68 3.55
C SER A 106 -9.98 -22.29 2.17
N THR A 107 -10.73 -21.19 2.01
CA THR A 107 -11.19 -20.70 0.69
C THR A 107 -10.18 -19.81 -0.03
N ALA A 108 -8.88 -20.00 0.23
CA ALA A 108 -7.75 -19.31 -0.41
C ALA A 108 -7.74 -17.76 -0.31
N LYS A 109 -8.57 -17.12 0.55
CA LYS A 109 -8.62 -15.65 0.74
C LYS A 109 -7.25 -15.05 1.01
N SER A 110 -6.53 -15.62 1.98
CA SER A 110 -5.19 -15.14 2.36
C SER A 110 -4.15 -15.35 1.25
N GLN A 111 -4.31 -16.36 0.41
CA GLN A 111 -3.42 -16.58 -0.73
C GLN A 111 -3.63 -15.55 -1.82
N LEU A 112 -4.87 -15.15 -2.07
CA LEU A 112 -5.18 -14.03 -2.97
C LEU A 112 -4.57 -12.72 -2.47
N LEU A 113 -4.69 -12.42 -1.17
CA LEU A 113 -4.08 -11.22 -0.58
C LEU A 113 -2.55 -11.24 -0.68
N LYS A 114 -1.91 -12.39 -0.44
CA LYS A 114 -0.46 -12.55 -0.61
C LYS A 114 -0.03 -12.42 -2.08
N PHE A 115 -0.88 -12.83 -3.01
CA PHE A 115 -0.62 -12.62 -4.43
C PHE A 115 -0.65 -11.13 -4.76
N VAL A 116 -1.67 -10.39 -4.28
CA VAL A 116 -1.76 -8.94 -4.45
C VAL A 116 -0.54 -8.22 -3.87
N GLN A 117 -0.10 -8.62 -2.67
CA GLN A 117 1.12 -8.07 -2.05
C GLN A 117 2.35 -8.18 -2.95
N ARG A 118 2.50 -9.31 -3.66
CA ARG A 118 3.64 -9.52 -4.57
C ARG A 118 3.51 -8.78 -5.89
N LEU A 119 2.28 -8.52 -6.32
CA LEU A 119 2.00 -7.88 -7.60
C LEU A 119 2.02 -6.36 -7.49
N ALA A 120 1.46 -5.81 -6.42
CA ALA A 120 1.35 -4.37 -6.25
C ALA A 120 2.71 -3.74 -5.92
N PRO A 121 3.12 -2.66 -6.61
CA PRO A 121 4.41 -2.00 -6.36
C PRO A 121 4.51 -1.39 -4.96
N ILE A 122 3.38 -1.01 -4.37
CA ILE A 122 3.29 -0.51 -3.00
C ILE A 122 2.17 -1.29 -2.32
N CYS A 123 2.54 -2.15 -1.38
CA CYS A 123 1.56 -2.93 -0.61
C CYS A 123 2.13 -3.28 0.76
N ILE A 124 1.32 -3.09 1.79
CA ILE A 124 1.65 -3.47 3.16
C ILE A 124 0.71 -4.60 3.56
N TYR A 125 1.28 -5.77 3.83
CA TYR A 125 0.53 -6.91 4.35
C TYR A 125 0.58 -6.93 5.86
N THR A 126 -0.58 -6.94 6.51
CA THR A 126 -0.68 -7.01 7.97
C THR A 126 -1.64 -8.11 8.40
N SER A 127 -1.42 -8.65 9.59
CA SER A 127 -2.34 -9.60 10.21
C SER A 127 -3.37 -8.87 11.07
N GLY A 128 -4.45 -9.57 11.47
CA GLY A 128 -5.47 -8.98 12.35
C GLY A 128 -4.90 -8.47 13.69
N LYS A 129 -3.86 -9.14 14.23
CA LYS A 129 -3.14 -8.65 15.43
C LYS A 129 -2.29 -7.41 15.14
N GLY A 130 -1.74 -7.29 13.92
CA GLY A 130 -0.93 -6.15 13.48
C GLY A 130 -1.75 -4.96 12.98
N SER A 131 -3.07 -5.08 12.86
CA SER A 131 -3.94 -4.02 12.35
C SER A 131 -4.41 -3.02 13.42
N SER A 132 -3.84 -3.06 14.63
CA SER A 132 -4.06 -2.00 15.63
C SER A 132 -3.45 -0.67 15.16
N ALA A 133 -3.88 0.45 15.72
CA ALA A 133 -3.35 1.77 15.38
C ALA A 133 -1.80 1.82 15.52
N ALA A 134 -1.26 1.19 16.55
CA ALA A 134 0.20 1.08 16.75
C ALA A 134 0.86 0.11 15.75
N GLY A 135 0.18 -0.98 15.35
CA GLY A 135 0.71 -1.96 14.39
C GLY A 135 0.72 -1.47 12.94
N LEU A 136 -0.16 -0.55 12.58
CA LEU A 136 -0.18 0.07 11.25
C LEU A 136 0.85 1.18 11.07
N THR A 137 1.39 1.69 12.18
CA THR A 137 2.43 2.72 12.17
C THR A 137 3.74 2.13 12.70
N ALA A 138 4.18 2.58 13.83
CA ALA A 138 5.32 2.04 14.57
C ALA A 138 5.02 2.09 16.07
N ALA A 139 5.21 0.99 16.76
CA ALA A 139 5.22 0.96 18.21
C ALA A 139 6.67 1.03 18.69
N VAL A 140 7.02 2.13 19.33
CA VAL A 140 8.32 2.25 20.02
C VAL A 140 8.12 1.73 21.44
N ILE A 141 8.72 0.59 21.73
CA ILE A 141 8.65 -0.04 23.05
C ILE A 141 10.04 0.10 23.70
N LYS A 142 10.05 0.75 24.84
CA LYS A 142 11.29 0.83 25.65
C LYS A 142 11.54 -0.51 26.31
N ASP A 143 12.71 -1.07 26.10
CA ASP A 143 13.16 -2.24 26.85
C ASP A 143 13.36 -1.85 28.30
N HIS A 144 12.60 -2.49 29.20
CA HIS A 144 12.67 -2.22 30.62
C HIS A 144 13.98 -2.69 31.27
N GLN A 145 14.72 -3.60 30.63
CA GLN A 145 15.98 -4.13 31.14
C GLN A 145 17.18 -3.29 30.70
N THR A 146 17.22 -2.91 29.41
CA THR A 146 18.34 -2.14 28.84
C THR A 146 18.09 -0.64 28.85
N GLY A 147 16.83 -0.21 28.93
CA GLY A 147 16.43 1.20 28.85
C GLY A 147 16.50 1.78 27.44
N GLU A 148 16.79 0.97 26.43
CA GLU A 148 16.85 1.36 25.01
C GLU A 148 15.47 1.30 24.33
N PHE A 149 15.33 2.00 23.19
CA PHE A 149 14.11 2.05 22.37
C PHE A 149 14.27 1.22 21.10
#